data_b3fb2508452e3e3963cf5f116778bb5a
#
_entry.id   b3fb2508452e3e3963cf5f116778bb5a
#
_cell.length_a   1.000
_cell.length_b   1.000
_cell.length_c   1.000
_cell.angle_alpha   90.00
_cell.angle_beta   90.00
_cell.angle_gamma   90.00
#
_symmetry.space_group_name_H-M   'P 1'
#
loop_
_entity.id
_entity.type
_entity.pdbx_description
1 polymer ?
#
loop_
_entity_poly.entity_id
_entity_poly.type
_entity_poly.pdbx_seq_one_letter_code
_entity_poly.pdbx_strand_id
1 'polypeptide(L)'
;FIILVGPSGCGKSTTLRMIAGLEDISKGELYIGDTLANDVAPKDRDIAMVFQNYALYPHMTVYDNMAFGLKLRKFSKEEIKRRVEEAARILGIEQYLDRKPKALSGGQRQRVALGRAIVRNPKVFLLDEPLSNLDAKLRAQMRTEISKIYQRLGTTFIYVTHDQTEAMTMGTRIVVMKDGFIQQVDTPQHLYDMPCNMFVAGFIGSPQMNFINAVLSKNGGKYTLDFDKYHVPVPESKVNADLDNYVGKEVVLGIRPEHVHDEPEEIAKAECLLKANVDVTELMGAEIYLYVNINGTPITARVEPASTAKPGDDIEIAFDLSKLHIFDKDTEKTITN
;
A
#
# COMPACT_ATOMS: atom_id res chain seq x y z
N PHE A 1 -3.07 -12.49 3.97
CA PHE A 1 -2.35 -11.31 4.48
C PHE A 1 -3.14 -10.05 4.09
N ILE A 2 -3.83 -9.45 5.05
CA ILE A 2 -4.65 -8.25 4.85
C ILE A 2 -3.86 -7.03 5.31
N ILE A 3 -3.80 -6.00 4.48
CA ILE A 3 -3.13 -4.74 4.84
C ILE A 3 -4.13 -3.61 4.89
N LEU A 4 -4.16 -2.87 6.00
CA LEU A 4 -4.89 -1.62 6.13
C LEU A 4 -3.93 -0.47 5.81
N VAL A 5 -4.25 0.31 4.78
CA VAL A 5 -3.41 1.42 4.31
C VAL A 5 -4.26 2.69 4.15
N GLY A 6 -3.64 3.84 4.28
CA GLY A 6 -4.30 5.14 4.13
C GLY A 6 -3.55 6.25 4.87
N PRO A 7 -3.97 7.52 4.75
CA PRO A 7 -3.36 8.66 5.40
C PRO A 7 -3.34 8.54 6.94
N SER A 8 -2.51 9.34 7.58
CA SER A 8 -2.53 9.44 9.05
C SER A 8 -3.91 9.85 9.55
N GLY A 9 -4.38 9.23 10.63
CA GLY A 9 -5.68 9.54 11.23
C GLY A 9 -6.90 8.89 10.56
N CYS A 10 -6.77 8.11 9.48
CA CYS A 10 -7.91 7.49 8.80
C CYS A 10 -8.53 6.28 9.52
N GLY A 11 -8.08 5.93 10.73
CA GLY A 11 -8.70 4.88 11.55
C GLY A 11 -8.04 3.50 11.50
N LYS A 12 -6.92 3.29 10.81
CA LYS A 12 -6.24 1.97 10.68
C LYS A 12 -5.91 1.30 12.01
N SER A 13 -5.11 1.99 12.85
CA SER A 13 -4.72 1.47 14.16
C SER A 13 -5.91 1.33 15.11
N THR A 14 -6.91 2.21 15.02
CA THR A 14 -8.16 2.10 15.77
C THR A 14 -8.90 0.81 15.39
N THR A 15 -9.05 0.54 14.10
CA THR A 15 -9.66 -0.72 13.61
C THR A 15 -8.88 -1.94 14.10
N LEU A 16 -7.54 -1.89 14.02
CA LEU A 16 -6.69 -2.97 14.53
C LEU A 16 -6.88 -3.19 16.05
N ARG A 17 -7.00 -2.10 16.83
CA ARG A 17 -7.23 -2.15 18.27
C ARG A 17 -8.63 -2.66 18.63
N MET A 18 -9.67 -2.34 17.83
CA MET A 18 -11.00 -2.93 17.96
C MET A 18 -10.96 -4.44 17.77
N ILE A 19 -10.24 -4.93 16.75
CA ILE A 19 -10.03 -6.36 16.53
C ILE A 19 -9.30 -7.00 17.72
N ALA A 20 -8.34 -6.29 18.30
CA ALA A 20 -7.61 -6.73 19.49
C ALA A 20 -8.45 -6.68 20.79
N GLY A 21 -9.58 -5.97 20.80
CA GLY A 21 -10.40 -5.72 22.01
C GLY A 21 -9.79 -4.67 22.93
N LEU A 22 -8.93 -3.80 22.39
CA LEU A 22 -8.33 -2.68 23.11
C LEU A 22 -9.13 -1.38 22.96
N GLU A 23 -10.09 -1.37 22.04
CA GLU A 23 -11.05 -0.30 21.79
C GLU A 23 -12.42 -0.93 21.57
N ASP A 24 -13.49 -0.23 21.98
CA ASP A 24 -14.85 -0.71 21.86
C ASP A 24 -15.38 -0.58 20.41
N ILE A 25 -16.16 -1.57 19.98
CA ILE A 25 -16.86 -1.55 18.69
C ILE A 25 -18.23 -0.91 18.89
N SER A 26 -18.45 0.28 18.30
CA SER A 26 -19.71 1.02 18.44
C SER A 26 -20.89 0.34 17.76
N LYS A 27 -20.66 -0.33 16.59
CA LYS A 27 -21.67 -1.04 15.81
C LYS A 27 -21.05 -2.16 14.99
N GLY A 28 -21.85 -3.17 14.66
CA GLY A 28 -21.43 -4.32 13.89
C GLY A 28 -20.92 -5.46 14.75
N GLU A 29 -20.60 -6.56 14.13
CA GLU A 29 -20.17 -7.81 14.76
C GLU A 29 -18.79 -8.20 14.28
N LEU A 30 -17.92 -8.58 15.20
CA LEU A 30 -16.58 -9.11 14.91
C LEU A 30 -16.54 -10.60 15.27
N TYR A 31 -16.18 -11.42 14.29
CA TYR A 31 -15.96 -12.84 14.48
C TYR A 31 -14.47 -13.19 14.35
N ILE A 32 -13.96 -14.03 15.27
CA ILE A 32 -12.65 -14.65 15.19
C ILE A 32 -12.85 -16.16 15.11
N GLY A 33 -12.72 -16.70 13.90
CA GLY A 33 -13.27 -18.02 13.59
C GLY A 33 -14.78 -17.99 13.73
N ASP A 34 -15.36 -18.92 14.50
CA ASP A 34 -16.81 -19.01 14.72
C ASP A 34 -17.26 -18.27 16.02
N THR A 35 -16.36 -17.54 16.67
CA THR A 35 -16.63 -16.88 17.95
C THR A 35 -16.92 -15.41 17.73
N LEU A 36 -18.12 -14.94 18.15
CA LEU A 36 -18.44 -13.53 18.27
C LEU A 36 -17.56 -12.89 19.34
N ALA A 37 -16.70 -11.95 18.95
CA ALA A 37 -15.61 -11.45 19.79
C ALA A 37 -15.86 -10.04 20.36
N ASN A 38 -17.01 -9.41 20.11
CA ASN A 38 -17.28 -8.05 20.58
C ASN A 38 -17.03 -7.88 22.09
N ASP A 39 -17.59 -8.77 22.90
CA ASP A 39 -17.49 -8.72 24.37
C ASP A 39 -16.40 -9.63 24.94
N VAL A 40 -15.58 -10.27 24.06
CA VAL A 40 -14.49 -11.12 24.52
C VAL A 40 -13.29 -10.26 24.91
N ALA A 41 -12.80 -10.44 26.15
CA ALA A 41 -11.63 -9.70 26.64
C ALA A 41 -10.39 -9.97 25.78
N PRO A 42 -9.47 -9.00 25.58
CA PRO A 42 -8.28 -9.13 24.72
C PRO A 42 -7.43 -10.38 24.99
N LYS A 43 -7.28 -10.75 26.25
CA LYS A 43 -6.49 -11.94 26.67
C LYS A 43 -7.10 -13.28 26.19
N ASP A 44 -8.41 -13.30 25.98
CA ASP A 44 -9.19 -14.50 25.65
C ASP A 44 -9.51 -14.56 24.13
N ARG A 45 -9.23 -13.49 23.37
CA ARG A 45 -9.22 -13.50 21.91
C ARG A 45 -7.99 -14.27 21.44
N ASP A 46 -8.15 -15.25 20.61
CA ASP A 46 -7.02 -16.06 20.08
C ASP A 46 -6.21 -15.29 19.04
N ILE A 47 -5.62 -14.18 19.47
CA ILE A 47 -4.84 -13.24 18.68
C ILE A 47 -3.47 -12.96 19.32
N ALA A 48 -2.53 -12.48 18.52
CA ALA A 48 -1.29 -11.89 19.00
C ALA A 48 -1.05 -10.54 18.29
N MET A 49 -0.67 -9.51 19.07
CA MET A 49 -0.41 -8.17 18.55
C MET A 49 1.05 -7.78 18.71
N VAL A 50 1.61 -7.20 17.65
CA VAL A 50 2.93 -6.58 17.63
C VAL A 50 2.71 -5.07 17.47
N PHE A 51 3.20 -4.30 18.43
CA PHE A 51 3.06 -2.84 18.47
C PHE A 51 4.22 -2.16 17.73
N GLN A 52 4.02 -0.94 17.28
CA GLN A 52 5.00 -0.10 16.60
C GLN A 52 6.33 0.06 17.36
N ASN A 53 6.27 0.14 18.70
CA ASN A 53 7.44 0.26 19.58
C ASN A 53 7.98 -1.09 20.08
N TYR A 54 7.49 -2.20 19.48
CA TYR A 54 7.79 -3.60 19.85
C TYR A 54 7.33 -3.99 21.26
N ALA A 55 7.15 -3.09 22.19
CA ALA A 55 6.72 -3.29 23.58
C ALA A 55 7.44 -4.47 24.29
N LEU A 56 8.77 -4.58 24.10
CA LEU A 56 9.58 -5.59 24.77
C LEU A 56 9.82 -5.22 26.23
N TYR A 57 9.84 -6.22 27.12
CA TYR A 57 10.20 -6.05 28.52
C TYR A 57 11.71 -5.84 28.66
N PRO A 58 12.20 -4.65 29.00
CA PRO A 58 13.62 -4.32 28.91
C PRO A 58 14.52 -5.04 29.93
N HIS A 59 13.94 -5.48 31.03
CA HIS A 59 14.62 -6.22 32.10
C HIS A 59 14.72 -7.74 31.84
N MET A 60 13.91 -8.27 30.94
CA MET A 60 13.88 -9.68 30.57
C MET A 60 14.85 -9.97 29.43
N THR A 61 15.34 -11.22 29.37
CA THR A 61 16.09 -11.73 28.21
C THR A 61 15.17 -11.89 27.00
N VAL A 62 15.73 -12.17 25.82
CA VAL A 62 14.97 -12.54 24.61
C VAL A 62 14.12 -13.78 24.90
N TYR A 63 14.73 -14.81 25.49
CA TYR A 63 14.01 -16.02 25.89
C TYR A 63 12.82 -15.70 26.81
N ASP A 64 13.03 -14.91 27.85
CA ASP A 64 11.97 -14.56 28.79
C ASP A 64 10.87 -13.70 28.18
N ASN A 65 11.21 -12.79 27.29
CA ASN A 65 10.24 -12.02 26.52
C ASN A 65 9.32 -12.94 25.70
N MET A 66 9.89 -13.93 25.00
CA MET A 66 9.13 -14.87 24.20
C MET A 66 8.30 -15.82 25.09
N ALA A 67 8.89 -16.32 26.17
CA ALA A 67 8.26 -17.27 27.09
C ALA A 67 7.16 -16.67 27.96
N PHE A 68 7.12 -15.34 28.14
CA PHE A 68 6.28 -14.68 29.14
C PHE A 68 4.79 -15.05 29.02
N GLY A 69 4.22 -14.96 27.83
CA GLY A 69 2.81 -15.29 27.60
C GLY A 69 2.47 -16.76 27.85
N LEU A 70 3.42 -17.66 27.59
CA LEU A 70 3.26 -19.10 27.85
C LEU A 70 3.35 -19.41 29.37
N LYS A 71 4.26 -18.73 30.09
CA LYS A 71 4.35 -18.80 31.55
C LYS A 71 3.05 -18.40 32.24
N LEU A 72 2.44 -17.28 31.78
CA LEU A 72 1.14 -16.82 32.30
C LEU A 72 0.00 -17.83 32.06
N ARG A 73 0.04 -18.55 30.94
CA ARG A 73 -0.92 -19.61 30.59
C ARG A 73 -0.57 -20.96 31.24
N LYS A 74 0.45 -21.02 32.13
CA LYS A 74 0.88 -22.18 32.89
C LYS A 74 1.27 -23.39 32.03
N PHE A 75 1.87 -23.18 30.87
CA PHE A 75 2.46 -24.24 30.06
C PHE A 75 3.65 -24.89 30.84
N SER A 76 3.95 -26.18 30.57
CA SER A 76 5.12 -26.85 31.16
C SER A 76 6.44 -26.20 30.70
N LYS A 77 7.49 -26.35 31.49
CA LYS A 77 8.82 -25.80 31.14
C LYS A 77 9.35 -26.38 29.84
N GLU A 78 9.11 -27.66 29.61
CA GLU A 78 9.52 -28.40 28.41
C GLU A 78 8.82 -27.82 27.17
N GLU A 79 7.51 -27.61 27.24
CA GLU A 79 6.72 -27.06 26.15
C GLU A 79 7.10 -25.59 25.86
N ILE A 80 7.33 -24.79 26.91
CA ILE A 80 7.82 -23.39 26.73
C ILE A 80 9.16 -23.40 26.00
N LYS A 81 10.11 -24.23 26.45
CA LYS A 81 11.44 -24.35 25.84
C LYS A 81 11.31 -24.72 24.35
N ARG A 82 10.56 -25.79 24.06
CA ARG A 82 10.34 -26.26 22.70
C ARG A 82 9.79 -25.14 21.78
N ARG A 83 8.73 -24.44 22.20
CA ARG A 83 8.09 -23.38 21.39
C ARG A 83 9.01 -22.18 21.21
N VAL A 84 9.75 -21.77 22.24
CA VAL A 84 10.69 -20.64 22.15
C VAL A 84 11.85 -20.97 21.21
N GLU A 85 12.45 -22.16 21.34
CA GLU A 85 13.54 -22.59 20.44
C GLU A 85 13.07 -22.73 18.98
N GLU A 86 11.87 -23.27 18.75
CA GLU A 86 11.27 -23.36 17.43
C GLU A 86 11.04 -21.97 16.82
N ALA A 87 10.43 -21.04 17.55
CA ALA A 87 10.21 -19.69 17.09
C ALA A 87 11.53 -18.92 16.87
N ALA A 88 12.52 -19.11 17.74
CA ALA A 88 13.85 -18.52 17.59
C ALA A 88 14.53 -19.00 16.31
N ARG A 89 14.42 -20.29 15.98
CA ARG A 89 14.94 -20.87 14.73
C ARG A 89 14.24 -20.32 13.49
N ILE A 90 12.90 -20.18 13.54
CA ILE A 90 12.14 -19.56 12.44
C ILE A 90 12.63 -18.15 12.15
N LEU A 91 13.02 -17.40 13.18
CA LEU A 91 13.41 -16.00 13.13
C LEU A 91 14.92 -15.79 13.00
N GLY A 92 15.74 -16.83 13.11
CA GLY A 92 17.21 -16.74 13.09
C GLY A 92 17.78 -15.92 14.26
N ILE A 93 17.24 -16.10 15.47
CA ILE A 93 17.64 -15.36 16.67
C ILE A 93 18.10 -16.25 17.83
N GLU A 94 18.40 -17.53 17.57
CA GLU A 94 18.81 -18.49 18.62
C GLU A 94 20.00 -17.99 19.43
N GLN A 95 21.00 -17.39 18.75
CA GLN A 95 22.21 -16.85 19.38
C GLN A 95 21.98 -15.63 20.28
N TYR A 96 20.77 -15.08 20.30
CA TYR A 96 20.42 -13.89 21.07
C TYR A 96 19.52 -14.19 22.28
N LEU A 97 19.12 -15.46 22.51
CA LEU A 97 18.12 -15.84 23.52
C LEU A 97 18.47 -15.33 24.93
N ASP A 98 19.76 -15.30 25.29
CA ASP A 98 20.25 -14.84 26.60
C ASP A 98 20.49 -13.33 26.69
N ARG A 99 20.35 -12.59 25.56
CA ARG A 99 20.56 -11.14 25.54
C ARG A 99 19.32 -10.39 26.02
N LYS A 100 19.53 -9.15 26.49
CA LYS A 100 18.45 -8.21 26.81
C LYS A 100 18.19 -7.29 25.63
N PRO A 101 16.97 -6.71 25.49
CA PRO A 101 16.58 -5.86 24.37
C PRO A 101 17.55 -4.70 24.07
N LYS A 102 18.20 -4.11 25.09
CA LYS A 102 19.18 -3.02 24.93
C LYS A 102 20.41 -3.43 24.12
N ALA A 103 20.74 -4.70 24.07
CA ALA A 103 21.90 -5.25 23.36
C ALA A 103 21.55 -5.73 21.94
N LEU A 104 20.37 -5.35 21.41
CA LEU A 104 19.87 -5.76 20.12
C LEU A 104 19.72 -4.58 19.16
N SER A 105 19.91 -4.82 17.86
CA SER A 105 19.55 -3.87 16.79
C SER A 105 18.02 -3.72 16.66
N GLY A 106 17.56 -2.71 15.91
CA GLY A 106 16.14 -2.50 15.63
C GLY A 106 15.45 -3.74 15.05
N GLY A 107 16.03 -4.32 14.00
CA GLY A 107 15.48 -5.53 13.38
C GLY A 107 15.53 -6.76 14.28
N GLN A 108 16.55 -6.90 15.14
CA GLN A 108 16.60 -7.98 16.13
C GLN A 108 15.48 -7.81 17.17
N ARG A 109 15.26 -6.59 17.68
CA ARG A 109 14.12 -6.31 18.59
C ARG A 109 12.79 -6.64 17.96
N GLN A 110 12.60 -6.30 16.69
CA GLN A 110 11.39 -6.63 15.94
C GLN A 110 11.19 -8.16 15.83
N ARG A 111 12.23 -8.91 15.46
CA ARG A 111 12.17 -10.38 15.42
C ARG A 111 11.78 -10.97 16.78
N VAL A 112 12.29 -10.41 17.88
CA VAL A 112 11.88 -10.82 19.23
C VAL A 112 10.39 -10.56 19.48
N ALA A 113 9.88 -9.41 19.06
CA ALA A 113 8.45 -9.09 19.20
C ALA A 113 7.57 -10.04 18.37
N LEU A 114 7.98 -10.37 17.14
CA LEU A 114 7.34 -11.39 16.32
C LEU A 114 7.42 -12.78 16.99
N GLY A 115 8.57 -13.14 17.55
CA GLY A 115 8.75 -14.41 18.27
C GLY A 115 7.81 -14.54 19.46
N ARG A 116 7.64 -13.46 20.23
CA ARG A 116 6.66 -13.39 21.33
C ARG A 116 5.22 -13.63 20.86
N ALA A 117 4.90 -13.23 19.63
CA ALA A 117 3.61 -13.51 19.03
C ALA A 117 3.51 -14.96 18.52
N ILE A 118 4.52 -15.44 17.81
CA ILE A 118 4.56 -16.79 17.18
C ILE A 118 4.43 -17.92 18.21
N VAL A 119 5.13 -17.83 19.35
CA VAL A 119 5.10 -18.89 20.39
C VAL A 119 3.70 -19.18 20.91
N ARG A 120 2.76 -18.23 20.77
CA ARG A 120 1.38 -18.39 21.21
C ARG A 120 0.53 -19.20 20.24
N ASN A 121 0.99 -19.36 18.99
CA ASN A 121 0.27 -19.97 17.87
C ASN A 121 -1.17 -19.44 17.73
N PRO A 122 -1.34 -18.11 17.53
CA PRO A 122 -2.66 -17.48 17.49
C PRO A 122 -3.36 -17.75 16.15
N LYS A 123 -4.70 -17.61 16.12
CA LYS A 123 -5.49 -17.65 14.88
C LYS A 123 -5.25 -16.42 14.01
N VAL A 124 -4.95 -15.27 14.62
CA VAL A 124 -4.75 -13.99 13.92
C VAL A 124 -3.54 -13.24 14.48
N PHE A 125 -2.67 -12.77 13.60
CA PHE A 125 -1.59 -11.84 13.91
C PHE A 125 -2.02 -10.40 13.57
N LEU A 126 -1.87 -9.49 14.52
CA LEU A 126 -2.14 -8.07 14.37
C LEU A 126 -0.82 -7.30 14.44
N LEU A 127 -0.47 -6.58 13.40
CA LEU A 127 0.81 -5.88 13.25
C LEU A 127 0.54 -4.38 13.05
N ASP A 128 0.84 -3.56 14.07
CA ASP A 128 0.61 -2.11 14.05
C ASP A 128 1.90 -1.39 13.68
N GLU A 129 2.06 -1.00 12.42
CA GLU A 129 3.22 -0.32 11.82
C GLU A 129 4.59 -0.91 12.27
N PRO A 130 4.80 -2.23 12.16
CA PRO A 130 5.95 -2.88 12.79
C PRO A 130 7.30 -2.49 12.17
N LEU A 131 7.32 -1.90 10.95
CA LEU A 131 8.54 -1.54 10.23
C LEU A 131 8.87 -0.04 10.25
N SER A 132 7.98 0.81 10.79
CA SER A 132 8.10 2.27 10.73
C SER A 132 9.39 2.83 11.36
N ASN A 133 9.92 2.16 12.38
CA ASN A 133 11.13 2.58 13.12
C ASN A 133 12.44 2.01 12.57
N LEU A 134 12.44 1.44 11.35
CA LEU A 134 13.60 0.86 10.70
C LEU A 134 14.10 1.72 9.55
N ASP A 135 15.42 1.68 9.31
CA ASP A 135 16.00 2.24 8.09
C ASP A 135 15.54 1.50 6.84
N ALA A 136 15.67 2.13 5.67
CA ALA A 136 15.15 1.61 4.40
C ALA A 136 15.69 0.21 4.04
N LYS A 137 17.00 -0.03 4.26
CA LYS A 137 17.63 -1.32 3.95
C LYS A 137 17.09 -2.43 4.83
N LEU A 138 17.01 -2.18 6.13
CA LEU A 138 16.50 -3.13 7.11
C LEU A 138 15.01 -3.36 6.91
N ARG A 139 14.23 -2.31 6.57
CA ARG A 139 12.80 -2.42 6.24
C ARG A 139 12.57 -3.37 5.06
N ALA A 140 13.34 -3.23 3.98
CA ALA A 140 13.26 -4.14 2.83
C ALA A 140 13.54 -5.60 3.21
N GLN A 141 14.57 -5.86 4.02
CA GLN A 141 14.86 -7.20 4.53
C GLN A 141 13.73 -7.76 5.38
N MET A 142 13.19 -6.95 6.29
CA MET A 142 12.13 -7.39 7.20
C MET A 142 10.79 -7.63 6.50
N ARG A 143 10.46 -6.91 5.42
CA ARG A 143 9.31 -7.23 4.57
C ARG A 143 9.40 -8.66 4.05
N THR A 144 10.54 -9.03 3.47
CA THR A 144 10.77 -10.40 2.97
C THR A 144 10.66 -11.44 4.08
N GLU A 145 11.20 -11.16 5.26
CA GLU A 145 11.14 -12.09 6.41
C GLU A 145 9.70 -12.26 6.92
N ILE A 146 8.92 -11.18 7.05
CA ILE A 146 7.51 -11.27 7.46
C ILE A 146 6.70 -12.08 6.44
N SER A 147 6.93 -11.86 5.14
CA SER A 147 6.25 -12.63 4.08
C SER A 147 6.58 -14.14 4.18
N LYS A 148 7.84 -14.51 4.44
CA LYS A 148 8.23 -15.91 4.66
C LYS A 148 7.56 -16.51 5.90
N ILE A 149 7.47 -15.73 6.99
CA ILE A 149 6.81 -16.15 8.23
C ILE A 149 5.33 -16.41 7.96
N TYR A 150 4.65 -15.49 7.26
CA TYR A 150 3.26 -15.66 6.87
C TYR A 150 3.03 -16.95 6.07
N GLN A 151 3.86 -17.18 5.02
CA GLN A 151 3.77 -18.38 4.20
C GLN A 151 3.97 -19.67 5.01
N ARG A 152 4.90 -19.65 5.99
CA ARG A 152 5.17 -20.80 6.83
C ARG A 152 4.06 -21.08 7.85
N LEU A 153 3.48 -20.04 8.42
CA LEU A 153 2.46 -20.19 9.48
C LEU A 153 1.06 -20.46 8.91
N GLY A 154 0.75 -19.97 7.69
CA GLY A 154 -0.56 -20.19 7.04
C GLY A 154 -1.75 -19.61 7.79
N THR A 155 -1.54 -18.65 8.70
CA THR A 155 -2.59 -18.03 9.51
C THR A 155 -2.96 -16.65 8.98
N THR A 156 -4.02 -16.06 9.51
CA THR A 156 -4.44 -14.70 9.13
C THR A 156 -3.51 -13.65 9.73
N PHE A 157 -3.01 -12.76 8.87
CA PHE A 157 -2.26 -11.56 9.26
C PHE A 157 -3.07 -10.32 8.90
N ILE A 158 -3.20 -9.38 9.84
CA ILE A 158 -3.73 -8.05 9.63
C ILE A 158 -2.61 -7.05 9.96
N TYR A 159 -2.22 -6.26 8.98
CA TYR A 159 -1.05 -5.40 9.02
C TYR A 159 -1.47 -3.95 8.74
N VAL A 160 -1.05 -3.04 9.58
CA VAL A 160 -1.25 -1.60 9.39
C VAL A 160 0.04 -0.97 8.91
N THR A 161 -0.05 -0.15 7.89
CA THR A 161 1.07 0.67 7.39
C THR A 161 0.57 1.95 6.73
N HIS A 162 1.44 2.93 6.61
CA HIS A 162 1.29 4.09 5.73
C HIS A 162 2.21 3.99 4.49
N ASP A 163 3.04 2.95 4.40
CA ASP A 163 3.97 2.70 3.29
C ASP A 163 3.29 1.85 2.21
N GLN A 164 3.12 2.44 1.02
CA GLN A 164 2.50 1.78 -0.12
C GLN A 164 3.32 0.59 -0.62
N THR A 165 4.66 0.69 -0.55
CA THR A 165 5.54 -0.41 -0.97
C THR A 165 5.34 -1.64 -0.10
N GLU A 166 5.14 -1.45 1.22
CA GLU A 166 4.78 -2.55 2.11
C GLU A 166 3.45 -3.17 1.71
N ALA A 167 2.44 -2.31 1.47
CA ALA A 167 1.11 -2.77 1.09
C ALA A 167 1.12 -3.57 -0.22
N MET A 168 1.73 -3.03 -1.26
CA MET A 168 1.77 -3.65 -2.59
C MET A 168 2.60 -4.93 -2.64
N THR A 169 3.66 -5.05 -1.80
CA THR A 169 4.59 -6.19 -1.88
C THR A 169 4.24 -7.36 -0.95
N MET A 170 3.55 -7.11 0.15
CA MET A 170 3.26 -8.15 1.15
C MET A 170 1.78 -8.57 1.19
N GLY A 171 0.86 -7.66 0.84
CA GLY A 171 -0.58 -7.91 0.94
C GLY A 171 -1.07 -8.92 -0.10
N THR A 172 -1.91 -9.87 0.32
CA THR A 172 -2.75 -10.62 -0.61
C THR A 172 -4.05 -9.87 -0.89
N ARG A 173 -4.43 -9.00 0.05
CA ARG A 173 -5.56 -8.07 -0.05
C ARG A 173 -5.21 -6.78 0.69
N ILE A 174 -5.55 -5.65 0.10
CA ILE A 174 -5.34 -4.32 0.68
C ILE A 174 -6.69 -3.66 0.92
N VAL A 175 -6.85 -3.04 2.06
CA VAL A 175 -7.98 -2.19 2.44
C VAL A 175 -7.49 -0.75 2.43
N VAL A 176 -7.92 0.03 1.47
CA VAL A 176 -7.60 1.47 1.39
C VAL A 176 -8.63 2.24 2.21
N MET A 177 -8.16 3.04 3.17
CA MET A 177 -9.00 3.78 4.10
C MET A 177 -8.77 5.29 4.00
N LYS A 178 -9.86 6.08 4.09
CA LYS A 178 -9.83 7.54 4.18
C LYS A 178 -10.93 8.00 5.16
N ASP A 179 -10.59 8.85 6.12
CA ASP A 179 -11.54 9.51 7.04
C ASP A 179 -12.51 8.54 7.77
N GLY A 180 -12.01 7.36 8.16
CA GLY A 180 -12.81 6.33 8.84
C GLY A 180 -13.59 5.41 7.89
N PHE A 181 -13.56 5.66 6.59
CA PHE A 181 -14.29 4.87 5.59
C PHE A 181 -13.35 4.01 4.77
N ILE A 182 -13.82 2.80 4.45
CA ILE A 182 -13.16 1.94 3.46
C ILE A 182 -13.50 2.49 2.07
N GLN A 183 -12.45 2.79 1.30
CA GLN A 183 -12.59 3.28 -0.07
C GLN A 183 -12.67 2.11 -1.07
N GLN A 184 -11.72 1.17 -0.95
CA GLN A 184 -11.67 -0.03 -1.79
C GLN A 184 -10.97 -1.17 -1.05
N VAL A 185 -11.39 -2.40 -1.33
CA VAL A 185 -10.76 -3.62 -0.82
C VAL A 185 -10.49 -4.55 -2.00
N ASP A 186 -9.23 -4.78 -2.31
CA ASP A 186 -8.88 -5.63 -3.45
C ASP A 186 -7.46 -6.22 -3.35
N THR A 187 -7.07 -6.96 -4.39
CA THR A 187 -5.66 -7.36 -4.58
C THR A 187 -4.80 -6.14 -4.90
N PRO A 188 -3.48 -6.15 -4.61
CA PRO A 188 -2.59 -5.05 -4.95
C PRO A 188 -2.70 -4.61 -6.40
N GLN A 189 -2.63 -5.56 -7.34
CA GLN A 189 -2.66 -5.27 -8.77
C GLN A 189 -4.00 -4.65 -9.20
N HIS A 190 -5.14 -5.15 -8.68
CA HIS A 190 -6.44 -4.63 -9.06
C HIS A 190 -6.67 -3.20 -8.53
N LEU A 191 -6.17 -2.88 -7.32
CA LEU A 191 -6.19 -1.51 -6.79
C LEU A 191 -5.40 -0.53 -7.66
N TYR A 192 -4.30 -1.02 -8.24
CA TYR A 192 -3.44 -0.23 -9.13
C TYR A 192 -4.07 -0.01 -10.49
N ASP A 193 -4.59 -1.09 -11.10
CA ASP A 193 -5.12 -1.07 -12.47
C ASP A 193 -6.58 -0.56 -12.55
N MET A 194 -7.37 -0.78 -11.49
CA MET A 194 -8.82 -0.54 -11.46
C MET A 194 -9.24 0.22 -10.20
N PRO A 195 -8.69 1.43 -9.95
CA PRO A 195 -9.10 2.24 -8.81
C PRO A 195 -10.56 2.67 -8.92
N CYS A 196 -11.33 2.56 -7.84
CA CYS A 196 -12.76 2.90 -7.84
C CYS A 196 -13.04 4.39 -7.77
N ASN A 197 -12.04 5.22 -7.42
CA ASN A 197 -12.15 6.67 -7.33
C ASN A 197 -10.77 7.35 -7.42
N MET A 198 -10.78 8.68 -7.56
CA MET A 198 -9.57 9.50 -7.66
C MET A 198 -8.68 9.37 -6.42
N PHE A 199 -9.26 9.23 -5.22
CA PHE A 199 -8.47 9.06 -4.00
C PHE A 199 -7.62 7.78 -4.07
N VAL A 200 -8.22 6.64 -4.41
CA VAL A 200 -7.49 5.37 -4.54
C VAL A 200 -6.45 5.46 -5.65
N ALA A 201 -6.81 6.04 -6.80
CA ALA A 201 -5.92 6.23 -7.95
C ALA A 201 -4.67 7.05 -7.61
N GLY A 202 -4.84 8.16 -6.87
CA GLY A 202 -3.76 9.04 -6.45
C GLY A 202 -2.99 8.50 -5.24
N PHE A 203 -3.66 7.74 -4.35
CA PHE A 203 -3.03 7.18 -3.18
C PHE A 203 -2.18 5.94 -3.51
N ILE A 204 -2.59 5.12 -4.47
CA ILE A 204 -1.86 3.90 -4.89
C ILE A 204 -0.98 4.21 -6.09
N GLY A 205 0.33 4.10 -5.89
CA GLY A 205 1.37 4.38 -6.88
C GLY A 205 2.35 5.47 -6.42
N SER A 206 3.62 5.33 -6.81
CA SER A 206 4.67 6.32 -6.53
C SER A 206 5.58 6.41 -7.76
N PRO A 207 5.60 7.61 -8.42
CA PRO A 207 4.80 8.80 -8.13
C PRO A 207 3.30 8.58 -8.28
N GLN A 208 2.49 9.51 -7.73
CA GLN A 208 1.02 9.43 -7.85
C GLN A 208 0.54 9.63 -9.30
N MET A 209 -0.68 9.16 -9.59
CA MET A 209 -1.35 9.38 -10.87
C MET A 209 -1.48 10.87 -11.18
N ASN A 210 -1.24 11.25 -12.44
CA ASN A 210 -1.54 12.59 -12.94
C ASN A 210 -3.04 12.73 -13.14
N PHE A 211 -3.60 13.90 -12.77
CA PHE A 211 -4.99 14.24 -12.96
C PHE A 211 -5.10 15.52 -13.78
N ILE A 212 -5.84 15.45 -14.90
CA ILE A 212 -6.02 16.55 -15.84
C ILE A 212 -7.52 16.82 -16.00
N ASN A 213 -7.97 18.04 -15.73
CA ASN A 213 -9.33 18.42 -16.02
C ASN A 213 -9.54 18.51 -17.55
N ALA A 214 -10.56 17.85 -18.06
CA ALA A 214 -10.89 17.80 -19.48
C ALA A 214 -12.40 17.84 -19.69
N VAL A 215 -12.85 18.21 -20.88
CA VAL A 215 -14.24 18.10 -21.30
C VAL A 215 -14.37 16.85 -22.17
N LEU A 216 -15.32 15.98 -21.87
CA LEU A 216 -15.60 14.81 -22.69
C LEU A 216 -16.44 15.24 -23.91
N SER A 217 -15.90 15.06 -25.11
CA SER A 217 -16.57 15.35 -26.37
C SER A 217 -16.85 14.08 -27.16
N LYS A 218 -17.86 14.14 -28.05
CA LYS A 218 -18.21 13.02 -28.94
C LYS A 218 -18.45 13.53 -30.35
N ASN A 219 -17.62 13.10 -31.30
CA ASN A 219 -17.71 13.48 -32.69
C ASN A 219 -17.68 12.25 -33.60
N GLY A 220 -18.70 12.06 -34.45
CA GLY A 220 -18.75 10.89 -35.36
C GLY A 220 -18.71 9.53 -34.67
N GLY A 221 -19.20 9.45 -33.43
CA GLY A 221 -19.18 8.24 -32.63
C GLY A 221 -17.89 7.99 -31.85
N LYS A 222 -16.86 8.81 -32.02
CA LYS A 222 -15.60 8.74 -31.28
C LYS A 222 -15.61 9.74 -30.12
N TYR A 223 -15.05 9.33 -28.98
CA TYR A 223 -14.90 10.19 -27.81
C TYR A 223 -13.51 10.80 -27.75
N THR A 224 -13.43 12.06 -27.29
CA THR A 224 -12.18 12.76 -27.00
C THR A 224 -12.25 13.44 -25.64
N LEU A 225 -11.12 13.55 -24.97
CA LEU A 225 -10.93 14.34 -23.77
C LEU A 225 -10.20 15.62 -24.17
N ASP A 226 -10.93 16.72 -24.10
CA ASP A 226 -10.48 18.02 -24.59
C ASP A 226 -9.97 18.86 -23.42
N PHE A 227 -8.69 19.20 -23.43
CA PHE A 227 -8.08 20.14 -22.48
C PHE A 227 -7.09 21.07 -23.20
N ASP A 228 -7.14 22.36 -22.86
CA ASP A 228 -6.38 23.36 -23.56
C ASP A 228 -6.64 23.27 -25.09
N LYS A 229 -5.60 23.11 -25.90
CA LYS A 229 -5.68 22.90 -27.35
C LYS A 229 -5.64 21.44 -27.80
N TYR A 230 -5.58 20.53 -26.87
CA TYR A 230 -5.39 19.09 -27.13
C TYR A 230 -6.71 18.32 -27.10
N HIS A 231 -6.82 17.35 -27.98
CA HIS A 231 -7.95 16.43 -28.12
C HIS A 231 -7.43 15.01 -27.97
N VAL A 232 -7.43 14.49 -26.73
CA VAL A 232 -6.92 13.15 -26.43
C VAL A 232 -7.98 12.11 -26.78
N PRO A 233 -7.74 11.21 -27.74
CA PRO A 233 -8.69 10.17 -28.10
C PRO A 233 -8.95 9.21 -26.94
N VAL A 234 -10.22 8.80 -26.78
CA VAL A 234 -10.58 7.70 -25.86
C VAL A 234 -10.64 6.42 -26.68
N PRO A 235 -9.77 5.42 -26.40
CA PRO A 235 -9.77 4.16 -27.13
C PRO A 235 -11.10 3.40 -27.00
N GLU A 236 -11.48 2.62 -28.01
CA GLU A 236 -12.71 1.81 -27.98
C GLU A 236 -12.76 0.86 -26.76
N SER A 237 -11.62 0.35 -26.31
CA SER A 237 -11.51 -0.50 -25.11
C SER A 237 -11.91 0.19 -23.81
N LYS A 238 -11.92 1.52 -23.79
CA LYS A 238 -12.29 2.36 -22.63
C LYS A 238 -13.73 2.87 -22.72
N VAL A 239 -14.39 2.68 -23.85
CA VAL A 239 -15.78 3.12 -24.07
C VAL A 239 -16.74 2.18 -23.35
N ASN A 240 -17.58 2.75 -22.50
CA ASN A 240 -18.68 2.06 -21.84
C ASN A 240 -20.00 2.87 -21.98
N ALA A 241 -21.13 2.29 -21.55
CA ALA A 241 -22.45 2.93 -21.69
C ALA A 241 -22.60 4.22 -20.86
N ASP A 242 -21.79 4.40 -19.83
CA ASP A 242 -21.89 5.55 -18.93
C ASP A 242 -21.26 6.81 -19.52
N LEU A 243 -20.30 6.68 -20.47
CA LEU A 243 -19.63 7.82 -21.10
C LEU A 243 -20.60 8.78 -21.79
N ASP A 244 -21.68 8.28 -22.39
CA ASP A 244 -22.66 9.15 -23.03
C ASP A 244 -23.33 10.14 -22.07
N ASN A 245 -23.42 9.80 -20.78
CA ASN A 245 -23.96 10.68 -19.74
C ASN A 245 -23.04 11.88 -19.41
N TYR A 246 -21.77 11.81 -19.84
CA TYR A 246 -20.74 12.82 -19.56
C TYR A 246 -20.35 13.65 -20.77
N VAL A 247 -20.93 13.41 -21.95
CA VAL A 247 -20.65 14.22 -23.15
C VAL A 247 -21.02 15.67 -22.90
N GLY A 248 -20.07 16.57 -23.15
CA GLY A 248 -20.18 18.02 -22.91
C GLY A 248 -19.92 18.42 -21.44
N LYS A 249 -19.61 17.48 -20.54
CA LYS A 249 -19.31 17.76 -19.14
C LYS A 249 -17.81 17.72 -18.87
N GLU A 250 -17.40 18.42 -17.81
CA GLU A 250 -16.07 18.31 -17.27
C GLU A 250 -15.89 16.95 -16.56
N VAL A 251 -14.79 16.28 -16.88
CA VAL A 251 -14.31 15.03 -16.27
C VAL A 251 -12.84 15.17 -15.89
N VAL A 252 -12.29 14.20 -15.21
CA VAL A 252 -10.85 14.17 -14.90
C VAL A 252 -10.21 12.98 -15.61
N LEU A 253 -9.25 13.29 -16.50
CA LEU A 253 -8.35 12.30 -17.09
C LEU A 253 -7.30 11.92 -16.06
N GLY A 254 -7.15 10.62 -15.77
CA GLY A 254 -6.07 10.07 -14.98
C GLY A 254 -5.07 9.32 -15.87
N ILE A 255 -3.78 9.58 -15.68
CA ILE A 255 -2.70 8.84 -16.34
C ILE A 255 -1.53 8.65 -15.38
N ARG A 256 -1.03 7.42 -15.26
CA ARG A 256 0.10 7.17 -14.38
C ARG A 256 1.41 7.65 -14.98
N PRO A 257 2.40 8.05 -14.16
CA PRO A 257 3.68 8.57 -14.63
C PRO A 257 4.41 7.63 -15.59
N GLU A 258 4.34 6.32 -15.40
CA GLU A 258 4.96 5.30 -16.26
C GLU A 258 4.25 5.07 -17.61
N HIS A 259 3.12 5.72 -17.81
CA HIS A 259 2.36 5.71 -19.06
C HIS A 259 2.41 7.06 -19.79
N VAL A 260 3.35 7.91 -19.37
CA VAL A 260 3.71 9.17 -20.03
C VAL A 260 5.13 8.99 -20.58
N HIS A 261 5.27 9.05 -21.88
CA HIS A 261 6.47 8.68 -22.64
C HIS A 261 7.12 9.86 -23.32
N ASP A 262 8.45 9.93 -23.32
CA ASP A 262 9.27 10.82 -24.14
C ASP A 262 10.19 10.03 -25.11
N GLU A 263 10.11 8.71 -25.07
CA GLU A 263 10.91 7.83 -25.91
C GLU A 263 10.51 8.00 -27.40
N PRO A 264 11.49 8.14 -28.32
CA PRO A 264 11.21 8.35 -29.76
C PRO A 264 10.31 7.29 -30.40
N GLU A 265 10.41 6.05 -29.94
CA GLU A 265 9.60 4.93 -30.45
C GLU A 265 8.14 5.05 -30.07
N GLU A 266 7.84 5.53 -28.85
CA GLU A 266 6.48 5.75 -28.37
C GLU A 266 5.89 7.03 -28.94
N ILE A 267 6.69 8.09 -29.05
CA ILE A 267 6.31 9.35 -29.74
C ILE A 267 5.91 9.06 -31.20
N ALA A 268 6.66 8.23 -31.92
CA ALA A 268 6.37 7.90 -33.34
C ALA A 268 5.06 7.12 -33.54
N LYS A 269 4.58 6.40 -32.52
CA LYS A 269 3.33 5.61 -32.56
C LYS A 269 2.12 6.35 -32.00
N ALA A 270 2.35 7.47 -31.34
CA ALA A 270 1.33 8.17 -30.57
C ALA A 270 0.23 8.78 -31.47
N GLU A 271 -1.03 8.57 -31.09
CA GLU A 271 -2.18 9.20 -31.74
C GLU A 271 -2.34 10.68 -31.34
N CYS A 272 -1.79 11.08 -30.20
CA CYS A 272 -1.82 12.44 -29.71
C CYS A 272 -0.47 12.80 -29.05
N LEU A 273 0.17 13.84 -29.56
CA LEU A 273 1.40 14.40 -29.03
C LEU A 273 1.10 15.67 -28.24
N LEU A 274 1.73 15.79 -27.10
CA LEU A 274 1.59 16.90 -26.17
C LEU A 274 2.93 17.63 -26.06
N LYS A 275 2.93 18.94 -26.26
CA LYS A 275 4.13 19.75 -26.03
C LYS A 275 4.18 20.18 -24.56
N ALA A 276 5.29 19.91 -23.92
CA ALA A 276 5.49 20.20 -22.53
C ALA A 276 6.86 20.87 -22.30
N ASN A 277 6.93 21.78 -21.35
CA ASN A 277 8.18 22.35 -20.88
C ASN A 277 8.66 21.57 -19.67
N VAL A 278 9.95 21.22 -19.60
CA VAL A 278 10.55 20.49 -18.49
C VAL A 278 10.89 21.46 -17.36
N ASP A 279 10.21 21.32 -16.23
CA ASP A 279 10.48 22.12 -15.02
C ASP A 279 11.67 21.54 -14.22
N VAL A 280 11.64 20.24 -13.95
CA VAL A 280 12.64 19.53 -13.13
C VAL A 280 12.89 18.14 -13.68
N THR A 281 14.13 17.65 -13.52
CA THR A 281 14.53 16.26 -13.85
C THR A 281 15.19 15.64 -12.62
N GLU A 282 14.65 14.50 -12.13
CA GLU A 282 15.22 13.73 -11.03
C GLU A 282 15.77 12.40 -11.54
N LEU A 283 17.11 12.24 -11.41
CA LEU A 283 17.82 11.02 -11.84
C LEU A 283 17.82 9.99 -10.72
N MET A 284 16.97 8.95 -10.84
CA MET A 284 16.83 7.89 -9.83
C MET A 284 17.74 6.68 -10.09
N GLY A 285 18.62 6.76 -11.09
CA GLY A 285 19.53 5.71 -11.49
C GLY A 285 18.94 4.72 -12.49
N ALA A 286 17.93 3.95 -12.11
CA ALA A 286 17.24 3.01 -13.00
C ALA A 286 16.11 3.64 -13.82
N GLU A 287 15.69 4.83 -13.48
CA GLU A 287 14.59 5.60 -14.09
C GLU A 287 14.82 7.09 -13.86
N ILE A 288 14.12 7.92 -14.62
CA ILE A 288 14.13 9.38 -14.50
C ILE A 288 12.70 9.86 -14.27
N TYR A 289 12.50 10.75 -13.29
CA TYR A 289 11.25 11.48 -13.14
C TYR A 289 11.40 12.83 -13.82
N LEU A 290 10.54 13.08 -14.81
CA LEU A 290 10.40 14.39 -15.46
C LEU A 290 9.16 15.06 -14.90
N TYR A 291 9.35 16.21 -14.29
CA TYR A 291 8.26 17.12 -13.93
C TYR A 291 8.12 18.12 -15.08
N VAL A 292 7.03 18.02 -15.80
CA VAL A 292 6.78 18.83 -16.99
C VAL A 292 5.49 19.62 -16.84
N ASN A 293 5.39 20.70 -17.59
CA ASN A 293 4.25 21.61 -17.61
C ASN A 293 3.64 21.68 -18.99
N ILE A 294 2.34 21.40 -19.10
CA ILE A 294 1.56 21.58 -20.32
C ILE A 294 0.63 22.79 -20.13
N ASN A 295 1.08 23.97 -20.52
CA ASN A 295 0.31 25.23 -20.45
C ASN A 295 -0.35 25.46 -19.06
N GLY A 296 0.40 25.26 -17.97
CA GLY A 296 -0.08 25.42 -16.59
C GLY A 296 -0.58 24.15 -15.94
N THR A 297 -0.66 23.04 -16.66
CA THR A 297 -1.01 21.73 -16.11
C THR A 297 0.26 20.95 -15.79
N PRO A 298 0.58 20.67 -14.50
CA PRO A 298 1.76 19.89 -14.12
C PRO A 298 1.53 18.41 -14.40
N ILE A 299 2.51 17.75 -15.01
CA ILE A 299 2.54 16.32 -15.31
C ILE A 299 3.85 15.74 -14.82
N THR A 300 3.80 14.60 -14.18
CA THR A 300 4.97 13.80 -13.85
C THR A 300 5.05 12.65 -14.84
N ALA A 301 6.19 12.48 -15.51
CA ALA A 301 6.50 11.31 -16.32
C ALA A 301 7.60 10.48 -15.64
N ARG A 302 7.50 9.16 -15.75
CA ARG A 302 8.54 8.23 -15.33
C ARG A 302 9.09 7.54 -16.56
N VAL A 303 10.27 7.98 -16.99
CA VAL A 303 10.87 7.62 -18.27
C VAL A 303 12.16 6.82 -18.08
N GLU A 304 12.65 6.22 -19.16
CA GLU A 304 13.89 5.45 -19.15
C GLU A 304 15.12 6.33 -18.88
N PRO A 305 16.21 5.74 -18.32
CA PRO A 305 17.47 6.46 -18.08
C PRO A 305 18.13 7.05 -19.32
N ALA A 306 17.68 6.62 -20.51
CA ALA A 306 18.17 7.11 -21.80
C ALA A 306 17.61 8.50 -22.16
N SER A 307 16.58 8.99 -21.49
CA SER A 307 16.04 10.32 -21.71
C SER A 307 17.13 11.40 -21.55
N THR A 308 17.17 12.32 -22.48
CA THR A 308 18.14 13.45 -22.49
C THR A 308 17.50 14.79 -22.09
N ALA A 309 16.21 14.78 -21.72
CA ALA A 309 15.45 15.95 -21.35
C ALA A 309 16.04 16.68 -20.14
N LYS A 310 16.17 18.00 -20.23
CA LYS A 310 16.74 18.87 -19.18
C LYS A 310 15.78 19.96 -18.79
N PRO A 311 15.90 20.50 -17.56
CA PRO A 311 15.11 21.67 -17.16
C PRO A 311 15.22 22.82 -18.16
N GLY A 312 14.08 23.35 -18.58
CA GLY A 312 13.94 24.41 -19.58
C GLY A 312 13.76 23.93 -21.03
N ASP A 313 13.91 22.63 -21.30
CA ASP A 313 13.67 22.09 -22.63
C ASP A 313 12.16 22.04 -22.94
N ASP A 314 11.80 22.32 -24.18
CA ASP A 314 10.48 22.02 -24.74
C ASP A 314 10.55 20.65 -25.41
N ILE A 315 9.75 19.69 -24.92
CA ILE A 315 9.74 18.32 -25.40
C ILE A 315 8.33 17.93 -25.88
N GLU A 316 8.28 16.86 -26.67
CA GLU A 316 7.02 16.18 -26.99
C GLU A 316 6.89 14.95 -26.08
N ILE A 317 5.70 14.77 -25.52
CA ILE A 317 5.34 13.59 -24.73
C ILE A 317 4.09 12.94 -25.29
N ALA A 318 3.94 11.66 -25.05
CA ALA A 318 2.79 10.87 -25.44
C ALA A 318 2.19 10.13 -24.25
N PHE A 319 0.87 9.93 -24.24
CA PHE A 319 0.18 9.09 -23.29
C PHE A 319 -0.10 7.71 -23.88
N ASP A 320 0.15 6.65 -23.12
CA ASP A 320 -0.42 5.33 -23.42
C ASP A 320 -1.93 5.37 -23.16
N LEU A 321 -2.69 5.60 -24.22
CA LEU A 321 -4.14 5.77 -24.14
C LEU A 321 -4.85 4.51 -23.64
N SER A 322 -4.25 3.32 -23.82
CA SER A 322 -4.81 2.07 -23.30
C SER A 322 -4.84 2.02 -21.78
N LYS A 323 -4.08 2.89 -21.11
CA LYS A 323 -3.89 2.98 -19.66
C LYS A 323 -4.53 4.22 -19.03
N LEU A 324 -5.27 5.02 -19.81
CA LEU A 324 -5.97 6.18 -19.26
C LEU A 324 -7.14 5.73 -18.37
N HIS A 325 -7.46 6.60 -17.42
CA HIS A 325 -8.64 6.49 -16.57
C HIS A 325 -9.48 7.77 -16.73
N ILE A 326 -10.79 7.65 -16.56
CA ILE A 326 -11.69 8.80 -16.58
C ILE A 326 -12.50 8.78 -15.29
N PHE A 327 -12.50 9.92 -14.58
CA PHE A 327 -13.23 10.09 -13.34
C PHE A 327 -14.27 11.19 -13.47
N ASP A 328 -15.37 11.00 -12.76
CA ASP A 328 -16.37 12.05 -12.56
C ASP A 328 -15.78 13.16 -11.69
N LYS A 329 -15.86 14.41 -12.16
CA LYS A 329 -15.24 15.54 -11.46
C LYS A 329 -15.89 15.85 -10.12
N ASP A 330 -17.21 15.67 -9.99
CA ASP A 330 -17.96 16.05 -8.80
C ASP A 330 -17.96 14.95 -7.73
N THR A 331 -18.12 13.70 -8.14
CA THR A 331 -18.18 12.55 -7.23
C THR A 331 -16.83 11.87 -7.01
N GLU A 332 -15.82 12.23 -7.79
CA GLU A 332 -14.49 11.60 -7.85
C GLU A 332 -14.51 10.09 -8.20
N LYS A 333 -15.66 9.54 -8.55
CA LYS A 333 -15.79 8.12 -8.91
C LYS A 333 -15.24 7.84 -10.30
N THR A 334 -14.73 6.63 -10.47
CA THR A 334 -14.28 6.16 -11.78
C THR A 334 -15.47 5.97 -12.71
N ILE A 335 -15.39 6.54 -13.91
CA ILE A 335 -16.31 6.34 -15.03
C ILE A 335 -15.81 5.16 -15.87
N THR A 336 -14.51 5.15 -16.18
CA THR A 336 -13.84 4.03 -16.86
C THR A 336 -12.36 3.95 -16.45
N ASN A 337 -11.86 2.71 -16.40
CA ASN A 337 -10.47 2.38 -16.09
C ASN A 337 -9.75 1.84 -17.31
#